data_5bef94680f1d1ce51b912c2facdfc29e
#
_entry.id   5bef94680f1d1ce51b912c2facdfc29e
#
_cell.length_a   1.000
_cell.length_b   1.000
_cell.length_c   1.000
_cell.angle_alpha   90.00
_cell.angle_beta   90.00
_cell.angle_gamma   90.00
#
_symmetry.space_group_name_H-M   'P 1'
#
loop_
_entity.id
_entity.type
_entity.pdbx_description
1 polymer ?
#
loop_
_entity_poly.entity_id
_entity_poly.type
_entity_poly.pdbx_seq_one_letter_code
_entity_poly.pdbx_strand_id
1 'polypeptide(L)'
;MQCNAVSLVGFRNIEEASLRFSPGVNVLYGNNAQGKTNMLEAIYFAAIGKSFRSLHSKEVIGFGRDSASLSVDFTAAGRVQNITMHLFQSRTKAVEKNHVKIHKMSELVGAFRAVLFCPEQLFLIKGGPAERRQFLDIAISGIEPAYLGALQRYAHVLKQRNALIRNAEKDRAVFDATIDLWSAQLAREGAYIARSRKRYIDKATPYVAACFAEMTNERETPSLLYVGPNKSAEVDYEDVEGTEHMLYRRLCENHEREIAAGATLYGIHKDDMEVMLNEREARIYASQGQQRSLALSLKLAEGEICREDCGEYPVFLFDDVLSELDGMRKEYLLQKIAGKQVILTTCEQITQKTDHLILVDKGTFREMNG
;
A
#
# COMPACT_ATOMS: atom_id res chain seq x y z
N MET A 1 -0.85 -17.26 4.17
CA MET A 1 0.13 -17.05 3.08
C MET A 1 1.53 -17.09 3.66
N GLN A 2 2.51 -17.60 2.90
CA GLN A 2 3.91 -17.72 3.37
C GLN A 2 4.86 -17.42 2.21
N CYS A 3 5.86 -16.57 2.45
CA CYS A 3 7.03 -16.39 1.61
C CYS A 3 8.01 -17.52 1.92
N ASN A 4 8.26 -18.42 0.99
CA ASN A 4 9.10 -19.59 1.22
C ASN A 4 10.57 -19.28 0.92
N ALA A 5 10.83 -18.61 -0.20
CA ALA A 5 12.17 -18.22 -0.62
C ALA A 5 12.18 -16.95 -1.47
N VAL A 6 13.30 -16.26 -1.45
CA VAL A 6 13.56 -15.09 -2.28
C VAL A 6 14.93 -15.21 -2.92
N SER A 7 14.99 -14.98 -4.23
CA SER A 7 16.24 -14.91 -4.99
C SER A 7 16.36 -13.56 -5.67
N LEU A 8 17.50 -12.91 -5.52
CA LEU A 8 17.79 -11.57 -6.04
C LEU A 8 19.10 -11.60 -6.83
N VAL A 9 19.15 -10.88 -7.95
CA VAL A 9 20.38 -10.59 -8.69
C VAL A 9 20.38 -9.12 -9.08
N GLY A 10 21.41 -8.38 -8.71
CA GLY A 10 21.61 -6.99 -9.09
C GLY A 10 20.56 -6.01 -8.54
N PHE A 11 19.96 -6.33 -7.37
CA PHE A 11 18.92 -5.50 -6.76
C PHE A 11 19.52 -4.57 -5.68
N ARG A 12 19.47 -3.27 -5.89
CA ARG A 12 20.06 -2.25 -4.99
C ARG A 12 21.57 -2.53 -4.76
N ASN A 13 21.95 -2.75 -3.49
CA ASN A 13 23.32 -3.14 -3.09
C ASN A 13 23.51 -4.66 -2.99
N ILE A 14 22.49 -5.45 -3.34
CA ILE A 14 22.55 -6.92 -3.31
C ILE A 14 23.00 -7.39 -4.69
N GLU A 15 24.20 -7.95 -4.74
CA GLU A 15 24.77 -8.49 -5.97
C GLU A 15 24.05 -9.78 -6.38
N GLU A 16 24.00 -10.72 -5.45
CA GLU A 16 23.27 -11.97 -5.56
C GLU A 16 22.89 -12.45 -4.15
N ALA A 17 21.65 -12.89 -3.98
CA ALA A 17 21.18 -13.50 -2.74
C ALA A 17 20.13 -14.56 -3.02
N SER A 18 20.14 -15.62 -2.23
CA SER A 18 19.07 -16.61 -2.17
C SER A 18 18.83 -16.96 -0.71
N LEU A 19 17.59 -16.76 -0.24
CA LEU A 19 17.20 -16.96 1.14
C LEU A 19 15.93 -17.77 1.23
N ARG A 20 15.85 -18.63 2.24
CA ARG A 20 14.62 -19.31 2.65
C ARG A 20 14.10 -18.67 3.93
N PHE A 21 12.80 -18.67 4.12
CA PHE A 21 12.16 -18.12 5.30
C PHE A 21 11.36 -19.20 6.02
N SER A 22 11.36 -19.13 7.36
CA SER A 22 10.51 -19.96 8.20
C SER A 22 9.05 -19.47 8.20
N PRO A 23 8.07 -20.29 8.53
CA PRO A 23 6.67 -19.88 8.63
C PRO A 23 6.39 -18.81 9.71
N GLY A 24 7.29 -18.66 10.69
CA GLY A 24 7.14 -17.75 11.83
C GLY A 24 7.92 -16.45 11.67
N VAL A 25 8.63 -16.06 12.72
CA VAL A 25 9.36 -14.80 12.80
C VAL A 25 10.79 -14.96 12.27
N ASN A 26 11.07 -14.30 11.16
CA ASN A 26 12.38 -14.23 10.52
C ASN A 26 13.00 -12.85 10.78
N VAL A 27 14.23 -12.83 11.26
CA VAL A 27 14.94 -11.62 11.64
C VAL A 27 16.15 -11.40 10.75
N LEU A 28 16.17 -10.32 10.02
CA LEU A 28 17.33 -9.82 9.30
C LEU A 28 18.10 -8.84 10.21
N TYR A 29 19.22 -9.31 10.74
CA TYR A 29 20.05 -8.58 11.70
C TYR A 29 21.35 -8.11 11.06
N GLY A 30 21.83 -6.91 11.42
CA GLY A 30 23.10 -6.36 10.96
C GLY A 30 23.14 -4.84 11.06
N ASN A 31 24.29 -4.24 10.80
CA ASN A 31 24.47 -2.79 10.83
C ASN A 31 23.61 -2.07 9.78
N ASN A 32 23.51 -0.74 9.90
CA ASN A 32 22.80 0.08 8.92
C ASN A 32 23.47 -0.01 7.55
N ALA A 33 22.68 0.18 6.49
CA ALA A 33 23.11 0.16 5.08
C ALA A 33 23.66 -1.20 4.57
N GLN A 34 23.49 -2.30 5.31
CA GLN A 34 23.96 -3.62 4.88
C GLN A 34 23.07 -4.32 3.86
N GLY A 35 21.85 -3.85 3.61
CA GLY A 35 20.92 -4.44 2.63
C GLY A 35 19.65 -5.05 3.23
N LYS A 36 19.45 -4.96 4.56
CA LYS A 36 18.25 -5.47 5.24
C LYS A 36 16.95 -4.93 4.63
N THR A 37 16.80 -3.61 4.61
CA THR A 37 15.65 -2.92 3.99
C THR A 37 15.51 -3.25 2.51
N ASN A 38 16.62 -3.48 1.78
CA ASN A 38 16.58 -3.81 0.36
C ASN A 38 15.99 -5.21 0.11
N MET A 39 16.20 -6.17 1.03
CA MET A 39 15.52 -7.47 0.98
C MET A 39 14.02 -7.32 1.21
N LEU A 40 13.58 -6.54 2.22
CA LEU A 40 12.15 -6.26 2.42
C LEU A 40 11.55 -5.53 1.23
N GLU A 41 12.29 -4.57 0.65
CA GLU A 41 11.85 -3.85 -0.56
C GLU A 41 11.61 -4.80 -1.73
N ALA A 42 12.49 -5.80 -1.93
CA ALA A 42 12.31 -6.79 -2.99
C ALA A 42 11.06 -7.65 -2.78
N ILE A 43 10.83 -8.13 -1.54
CA ILE A 43 9.64 -8.92 -1.20
C ILE A 43 8.36 -8.10 -1.42
N TYR A 44 8.33 -6.86 -0.92
CA TYR A 44 7.20 -5.96 -1.12
C TYR A 44 6.99 -5.61 -2.60
N PHE A 45 8.10 -5.43 -3.35
CA PHE A 45 8.04 -5.18 -4.79
C PHE A 45 7.39 -6.34 -5.54
N ALA A 46 7.64 -7.59 -5.15
CA ALA A 46 6.96 -8.75 -5.71
C ALA A 46 5.44 -8.74 -5.46
N ALA A 47 5.01 -8.24 -4.29
CA ALA A 47 3.59 -8.16 -3.94
C ALA A 47 2.83 -7.08 -4.72
N ILE A 48 3.42 -5.88 -4.85
CA ILE A 48 2.72 -4.68 -5.34
C ILE A 48 3.19 -4.26 -6.74
N GLY A 49 4.36 -4.72 -7.16
CA GLY A 49 4.98 -4.32 -8.43
C GLY A 49 5.63 -2.94 -8.42
N LYS A 50 5.78 -2.33 -7.24
CA LYS A 50 6.39 -1.00 -7.05
C LYS A 50 7.26 -1.01 -5.79
N SER A 51 8.31 -0.18 -5.79
CA SER A 51 9.07 0.13 -4.59
C SER A 51 8.26 1.02 -3.64
N PHE A 52 8.46 0.86 -2.34
CA PHE A 52 7.93 1.80 -1.34
C PHE A 52 8.85 2.99 -1.07
N ARG A 53 10.10 2.95 -1.60
CA ARG A 53 11.12 3.99 -1.42
C ARG A 53 11.41 4.79 -2.67
N SER A 54 11.06 4.26 -3.85
CA SER A 54 11.44 4.84 -5.13
C SER A 54 10.23 5.06 -6.03
N LEU A 55 10.22 6.18 -6.73
CA LEU A 55 9.15 6.52 -7.68
C LEU A 55 9.23 5.67 -8.95
N HIS A 56 10.46 5.35 -9.40
CA HIS A 56 10.67 4.61 -10.64
C HIS A 56 11.24 3.21 -10.37
N SER A 57 10.67 2.19 -11.01
CA SER A 57 11.13 0.81 -10.88
C SER A 57 12.59 0.59 -11.31
N LYS A 58 13.15 1.49 -12.11
CA LYS A 58 14.56 1.44 -12.54
C LYS A 58 15.55 1.75 -11.43
N GLU A 59 15.13 2.50 -10.43
CA GLU A 59 15.97 2.93 -9.30
C GLU A 59 16.33 1.78 -8.34
N VAL A 60 15.65 0.64 -8.44
CA VAL A 60 16.00 -0.54 -7.64
C VAL A 60 17.08 -1.42 -8.30
N ILE A 61 17.47 -1.11 -9.54
CA ILE A 61 18.58 -1.78 -10.22
C ILE A 61 19.89 -1.31 -9.60
N GLY A 62 20.79 -2.25 -9.31
CA GLY A 62 22.08 -1.97 -8.70
C GLY A 62 22.92 -0.99 -9.52
N PHE A 63 23.70 -0.16 -8.83
CA PHE A 63 24.52 0.86 -9.48
C PHE A 63 25.45 0.26 -10.51
N GLY A 64 25.47 0.84 -11.73
CA GLY A 64 26.29 0.39 -12.84
C GLY A 64 25.81 -0.89 -13.55
N ARG A 65 24.58 -1.39 -13.21
CA ARG A 65 23.99 -2.56 -13.87
C ARG A 65 22.88 -2.15 -14.84
N ASP A 66 22.71 -2.93 -15.92
CA ASP A 66 21.66 -2.71 -16.92
C ASP A 66 20.33 -3.38 -16.53
N SER A 67 20.38 -4.34 -15.62
CA SER A 67 19.22 -5.11 -15.19
C SER A 67 19.34 -5.62 -13.75
N ALA A 68 18.18 -5.95 -13.19
CA ALA A 68 18.06 -6.72 -11.97
C ALA A 68 16.97 -7.78 -12.11
N SER A 69 17.05 -8.84 -11.34
CA SER A 69 15.99 -9.82 -11.23
C SER A 69 15.64 -10.11 -9.78
N LEU A 70 14.38 -10.40 -9.53
CA LEU A 70 13.88 -10.90 -8.27
C LEU A 70 12.92 -12.06 -8.51
N SER A 71 12.97 -13.06 -7.66
CA SER A 71 12.04 -14.18 -7.65
C SER A 71 11.59 -14.45 -6.23
N VAL A 72 10.29 -14.66 -6.05
CA VAL A 72 9.67 -14.99 -4.76
C VAL A 72 8.88 -16.27 -4.91
N ASP A 73 9.28 -17.30 -4.19
CA ASP A 73 8.50 -18.53 -4.01
C ASP A 73 7.62 -18.38 -2.78
N PHE A 74 6.34 -18.66 -2.90
CA PHE A 74 5.39 -18.50 -1.82
C PHE A 74 4.29 -19.55 -1.84
N THR A 75 3.68 -19.78 -0.68
CA THR A 75 2.49 -20.62 -0.53
C THR A 75 1.28 -19.75 -0.27
N ALA A 76 0.26 -19.88 -1.11
CA ALA A 76 -1.02 -19.22 -0.97
C ALA A 76 -2.15 -20.21 -1.19
N ALA A 77 -3.18 -20.19 -0.33
CA ALA A 77 -4.30 -21.14 -0.35
C ALA A 77 -3.83 -22.63 -0.50
N GLY A 78 -2.77 -22.99 0.22
CA GLY A 78 -2.18 -24.33 0.21
C GLY A 78 -1.42 -24.72 -1.07
N ARG A 79 -1.18 -23.79 -1.99
CA ARG A 79 -0.46 -24.04 -3.26
C ARG A 79 0.84 -23.27 -3.31
N VAL A 80 1.91 -23.96 -3.71
CA VAL A 80 3.19 -23.30 -3.98
C VAL A 80 3.10 -22.56 -5.31
N GLN A 81 3.52 -21.32 -5.32
CA GLN A 81 3.50 -20.41 -6.45
C GLN A 81 4.82 -19.64 -6.53
N ASN A 82 5.09 -19.08 -7.69
CA ASN A 82 6.28 -18.26 -7.96
C ASN A 82 5.91 -16.97 -8.66
N ILE A 83 6.57 -15.88 -8.30
CA ILE A 83 6.58 -14.61 -9.03
C ILE A 83 8.02 -14.28 -9.36
N THR A 84 8.33 -14.10 -10.64
CA THR A 84 9.65 -13.64 -11.12
C THR A 84 9.50 -12.32 -11.85
N MET A 85 10.39 -11.37 -11.55
CA MET A 85 10.44 -10.07 -12.21
C MET A 85 11.83 -9.79 -12.74
N HIS A 86 11.90 -9.37 -14.00
CA HIS A 86 13.11 -8.86 -14.63
C HIS A 86 12.96 -7.37 -14.89
N LEU A 87 13.85 -6.58 -14.30
CA LEU A 87 13.89 -5.13 -14.37
C LEU A 87 15.01 -4.69 -15.30
N PHE A 88 14.77 -3.68 -16.12
CA PHE A 88 15.73 -3.21 -17.13
C PHE A 88 15.82 -1.68 -17.12
N GLN A 89 17.01 -1.14 -17.36
CA GLN A 89 17.20 0.30 -17.51
C GLN A 89 16.58 0.83 -18.83
N SER A 90 16.66 0.06 -19.90
CA SER A 90 16.31 0.50 -21.26
C SER A 90 14.88 0.16 -21.71
N ARG A 91 14.19 -0.76 -21.00
CA ARG A 91 12.84 -1.23 -21.39
C ARG A 91 11.94 -1.44 -20.19
N THR A 92 10.68 -1.74 -20.46
CA THR A 92 9.69 -2.11 -19.41
C THR A 92 10.06 -3.42 -18.76
N LYS A 93 9.73 -3.55 -17.46
CA LYS A 93 9.91 -4.78 -16.69
C LYS A 93 9.10 -5.93 -17.29
N ALA A 94 9.65 -7.14 -17.22
CA ALA A 94 8.96 -8.37 -17.53
C ALA A 94 8.56 -9.05 -16.21
N VAL A 95 7.35 -9.59 -16.14
CA VAL A 95 6.83 -10.25 -14.96
C VAL A 95 6.25 -11.60 -15.34
N GLU A 96 6.58 -12.62 -14.57
CA GLU A 96 6.07 -13.96 -14.71
C GLU A 96 5.42 -14.43 -13.41
N LYS A 97 4.34 -15.17 -13.53
CA LYS A 97 3.70 -15.88 -12.43
C LYS A 97 3.64 -17.36 -12.78
N ASN A 98 4.22 -18.21 -11.94
CA ASN A 98 4.35 -19.65 -12.20
C ASN A 98 4.97 -19.94 -13.57
N HIS A 99 6.03 -19.20 -13.93
CA HIS A 99 6.75 -19.26 -15.21
C HIS A 99 5.91 -18.87 -16.45
N VAL A 100 4.72 -18.30 -16.25
CA VAL A 100 3.88 -17.78 -17.33
C VAL A 100 3.96 -16.26 -17.31
N LYS A 101 4.32 -15.68 -18.44
CA LYS A 101 4.42 -14.23 -18.61
C LYS A 101 3.06 -13.58 -18.41
N ILE A 102 2.99 -12.57 -17.56
CA ILE A 102 1.79 -11.75 -17.36
C ILE A 102 1.95 -10.41 -18.08
N HIS A 103 0.84 -9.90 -18.59
CA HIS A 103 0.82 -8.66 -19.39
C HIS A 103 0.24 -7.48 -18.63
N LYS A 104 -0.57 -7.74 -17.61
CA LYS A 104 -1.22 -6.71 -16.79
C LYS A 104 -0.81 -6.85 -15.33
N MET A 105 -0.42 -5.75 -14.71
CA MET A 105 -0.08 -5.75 -13.28
C MET A 105 -1.27 -6.16 -12.39
N SER A 106 -2.51 -6.02 -12.87
CA SER A 106 -3.69 -6.53 -12.17
C SER A 106 -3.74 -8.06 -12.02
N GLU A 107 -2.95 -8.80 -12.80
CA GLU A 107 -2.81 -10.25 -12.68
C GLU A 107 -1.82 -10.65 -11.55
N LEU A 108 -0.96 -9.71 -11.17
CA LEU A 108 0.02 -9.87 -10.09
C LEU A 108 -0.57 -9.53 -8.73
N VAL A 109 -1.22 -8.34 -8.64
CA VAL A 109 -1.70 -7.78 -7.37
C VAL A 109 -2.73 -8.72 -6.75
N GLY A 110 -2.54 -9.06 -5.46
CA GLY A 110 -3.37 -10.01 -4.74
C GLY A 110 -2.94 -11.48 -4.86
N ALA A 111 -2.00 -11.84 -5.78
CA ALA A 111 -1.46 -13.20 -5.84
C ALA A 111 -0.53 -13.49 -4.65
N PHE A 112 0.40 -12.60 -4.38
CA PHE A 112 1.22 -12.56 -3.17
C PHE A 112 0.89 -11.28 -2.40
N ARG A 113 0.54 -11.39 -1.13
CA ARG A 113 0.12 -10.26 -0.29
C ARG A 113 1.14 -10.03 0.81
N ALA A 114 1.56 -8.79 0.96
CA ALA A 114 2.48 -8.37 2.01
C ALA A 114 2.00 -7.04 2.62
N VAL A 115 2.01 -6.97 3.94
CA VAL A 115 1.75 -5.75 4.70
C VAL A 115 3.07 -5.20 5.20
N LEU A 116 3.44 -4.02 4.73
CA LEU A 116 4.66 -3.35 5.11
C LEU A 116 4.39 -2.33 6.22
N PHE A 117 5.22 -2.35 7.24
CA PHE A 117 5.38 -1.26 8.19
C PHE A 117 6.85 -0.81 8.19
N CYS A 118 7.08 0.48 7.95
CA CYS A 118 8.38 1.13 7.95
C CYS A 118 8.22 2.54 8.55
N PRO A 119 9.30 3.24 8.91
CA PRO A 119 9.22 4.58 9.52
C PRO A 119 8.38 5.58 8.72
N GLU A 120 8.41 5.49 7.39
CA GLU A 120 7.64 6.35 6.50
C GLU A 120 6.12 6.16 6.63
N GLN A 121 5.66 5.05 7.20
CA GLN A 121 4.21 4.82 7.43
C GLN A 121 3.61 5.78 8.46
N LEU A 122 4.42 6.49 9.24
CA LEU A 122 3.96 7.61 10.06
C LEU A 122 3.29 8.72 9.22
N PHE A 123 3.65 8.84 7.94
CA PHE A 123 2.98 9.76 7.03
C PHE A 123 1.51 9.43 6.77
N LEU A 124 1.04 8.21 7.08
CA LEU A 124 -0.39 7.89 7.08
C LEU A 124 -1.17 8.80 8.05
N ILE A 125 -0.54 9.19 9.16
CA ILE A 125 -1.14 10.05 10.17
C ILE A 125 -0.73 11.52 9.97
N LYS A 126 0.59 11.78 9.78
CA LYS A 126 1.14 13.15 9.68
C LYS A 126 1.00 13.77 8.30
N GLY A 127 1.00 12.94 7.27
CA GLY A 127 1.03 13.36 5.89
C GLY A 127 -0.30 13.88 5.35
N GLY A 128 -0.31 14.16 4.06
CA GLY A 128 -1.48 14.65 3.37
C GLY A 128 -2.41 13.54 2.86
N PRO A 129 -3.48 13.91 2.16
CA PRO A 129 -4.43 12.97 1.60
C PRO A 129 -3.83 11.98 0.59
N ALA A 130 -2.70 12.34 -0.05
CA ALA A 130 -2.08 11.51 -1.08
C ALA A 130 -1.56 10.17 -0.51
N GLU A 131 -0.90 10.21 0.65
CA GLU A 131 -0.37 9.03 1.35
C GLU A 131 -1.51 8.11 1.80
N ARG A 132 -2.59 8.67 2.33
CA ARG A 132 -3.75 7.90 2.79
C ARG A 132 -4.53 7.28 1.63
N ARG A 133 -4.70 8.00 0.51
CA ARG A 133 -5.25 7.39 -0.72
C ARG A 133 -4.38 6.26 -1.24
N GLN A 134 -3.06 6.44 -1.26
CA GLN A 134 -2.13 5.40 -1.68
C GLN A 134 -2.24 4.15 -0.79
N PHE A 135 -2.35 4.33 0.52
CA PHE A 135 -2.60 3.23 1.46
C PHE A 135 -3.89 2.49 1.13
N LEU A 136 -5.02 3.20 0.99
CA LEU A 136 -6.30 2.61 0.62
C LEU A 136 -6.22 1.87 -0.72
N ASP A 137 -5.61 2.48 -1.72
CA ASP A 137 -5.50 1.91 -3.06
C ASP A 137 -4.68 0.61 -3.07
N ILE A 138 -3.61 0.54 -2.28
CA ILE A 138 -2.81 -0.68 -2.14
C ILE A 138 -3.58 -1.76 -1.40
N ALA A 139 -4.13 -1.42 -0.23
CA ALA A 139 -4.82 -2.37 0.64
C ALA A 139 -6.05 -2.98 -0.06
N ILE A 140 -6.91 -2.13 -0.66
CA ILE A 140 -8.12 -2.59 -1.35
C ILE A 140 -7.77 -3.38 -2.61
N SER A 141 -6.78 -2.93 -3.41
CA SER A 141 -6.37 -3.68 -4.61
C SER A 141 -5.87 -5.09 -4.29
N GLY A 142 -5.28 -5.29 -3.12
CA GLY A 142 -4.79 -6.61 -2.67
C GLY A 142 -5.91 -7.63 -2.37
N ILE A 143 -7.10 -7.16 -2.06
CA ILE A 143 -8.26 -8.00 -1.68
C ILE A 143 -9.40 -7.96 -2.69
N GLU A 144 -9.52 -6.88 -3.48
CA GLU A 144 -10.59 -6.65 -4.46
C GLU A 144 -10.00 -6.38 -5.86
N PRO A 145 -9.80 -7.41 -6.71
CA PRO A 145 -9.16 -7.23 -8.03
C PRO A 145 -9.90 -6.26 -8.97
N ALA A 146 -11.23 -6.15 -8.84
CA ALA A 146 -12.04 -5.22 -9.64
C ALA A 146 -11.71 -3.76 -9.34
N TYR A 147 -11.34 -3.45 -8.09
CA TYR A 147 -10.95 -2.12 -7.65
C TYR A 147 -9.70 -1.60 -8.40
N LEU A 148 -8.66 -2.43 -8.54
CA LEU A 148 -7.47 -2.04 -9.30
C LEU A 148 -7.80 -1.73 -10.77
N GLY A 149 -8.70 -2.50 -11.37
CA GLY A 149 -9.19 -2.23 -12.73
C GLY A 149 -9.89 -0.88 -12.83
N ALA A 150 -10.76 -0.57 -11.87
CA ALA A 150 -11.45 0.71 -11.79
C ALA A 150 -10.49 1.89 -11.59
N LEU A 151 -9.48 1.74 -10.70
CA LEU A 151 -8.43 2.75 -10.51
C LEU A 151 -7.66 3.04 -11.80
N GLN A 152 -7.30 2.01 -12.56
CA GLN A 152 -6.56 2.18 -13.83
C GLN A 152 -7.42 2.91 -14.87
N ARG A 153 -8.71 2.54 -15.00
CA ARG A 153 -9.64 3.23 -15.91
C ARG A 153 -9.88 4.68 -15.46
N TYR A 154 -10.11 4.91 -14.17
CA TYR A 154 -10.26 6.24 -13.60
C TYR A 154 -9.05 7.13 -13.90
N ALA A 155 -7.84 6.64 -13.65
CA ALA A 155 -6.60 7.38 -13.91
C ALA A 155 -6.42 7.71 -15.39
N HIS A 156 -6.77 6.77 -16.29
CA HIS A 156 -6.74 7.00 -17.73
C HIS A 156 -7.73 8.10 -18.14
N VAL A 157 -8.99 7.98 -17.71
CA VAL A 157 -10.05 8.96 -18.01
C VAL A 157 -9.71 10.34 -17.46
N LEU A 158 -9.21 10.41 -16.21
CA LEU A 158 -8.77 11.67 -15.60
C LEU A 158 -7.67 12.35 -16.42
N LYS A 159 -6.71 11.57 -16.92
CA LYS A 159 -5.63 12.09 -17.78
C LYS A 159 -6.18 12.68 -19.08
N GLN A 160 -7.11 11.99 -19.75
CA GLN A 160 -7.76 12.49 -20.98
C GLN A 160 -8.58 13.73 -20.72
N ARG A 161 -9.41 13.72 -19.68
CA ARG A 161 -10.22 14.86 -19.28
C ARG A 161 -9.36 16.09 -18.95
N ASN A 162 -8.28 15.94 -18.21
CA ASN A 162 -7.33 17.02 -17.91
C ASN A 162 -6.61 17.54 -19.17
N ALA A 163 -6.39 16.71 -20.18
CA ALA A 163 -5.83 17.15 -21.44
C ALA A 163 -6.84 18.03 -22.22
N LEU A 164 -8.12 17.65 -22.24
CA LEU A 164 -9.20 18.47 -22.84
C LEU A 164 -9.33 19.81 -22.14
N ILE A 165 -9.36 19.82 -20.80
CA ILE A 165 -9.46 21.06 -20.00
C ILE A 165 -8.33 22.02 -20.35
N ARG A 166 -7.07 21.55 -20.40
CA ARG A 166 -5.92 22.40 -20.74
C ARG A 166 -5.94 22.96 -22.16
N ASN A 167 -6.64 22.30 -23.07
CA ASN A 167 -6.76 22.73 -24.46
C ASN A 167 -8.08 23.43 -24.77
N ALA A 168 -8.97 23.60 -23.79
CA ALA A 168 -10.31 24.13 -23.98
C ALA A 168 -10.34 25.55 -24.62
N GLU A 169 -9.37 26.39 -24.26
CA GLU A 169 -9.27 27.74 -24.86
C GLU A 169 -8.83 27.72 -26.33
N LYS A 170 -8.07 26.68 -26.74
CA LYS A 170 -7.58 26.54 -28.11
C LYS A 170 -8.60 25.90 -29.04
N ASP A 171 -9.40 24.98 -28.51
CA ASP A 171 -10.39 24.23 -29.27
C ASP A 171 -11.65 24.00 -28.43
N ARG A 172 -12.44 25.05 -28.30
CA ARG A 172 -13.67 25.01 -27.52
C ARG A 172 -14.72 24.07 -28.08
N ALA A 173 -14.79 23.94 -29.40
CA ALA A 173 -15.77 23.07 -30.04
C ALA A 173 -15.53 21.59 -29.71
N VAL A 174 -14.27 21.12 -29.72
CA VAL A 174 -13.92 19.77 -29.31
C VAL A 174 -14.16 19.56 -27.82
N PHE A 175 -13.84 20.56 -26.99
CA PHE A 175 -14.13 20.50 -25.57
C PHE A 175 -15.61 20.30 -25.32
N ASP A 176 -16.47 21.18 -25.82
CA ASP A 176 -17.93 21.16 -25.60
C ASP A 176 -18.57 19.85 -26.14
N ALA A 177 -18.05 19.31 -27.24
CA ALA A 177 -18.55 18.07 -27.84
C ALA A 177 -18.20 16.78 -27.06
N THR A 178 -17.12 16.81 -26.24
CA THR A 178 -16.57 15.54 -25.69
C THR A 178 -16.43 15.51 -24.18
N ILE A 179 -16.41 16.66 -23.48
CA ILE A 179 -16.12 16.72 -22.05
C ILE A 179 -17.13 15.94 -21.20
N ASP A 180 -18.41 15.94 -21.58
CA ASP A 180 -19.46 15.26 -20.84
C ASP A 180 -19.31 13.74 -20.90
N LEU A 181 -18.84 13.20 -22.02
CA LEU A 181 -18.54 11.77 -22.14
C LEU A 181 -17.43 11.34 -21.17
N TRP A 182 -16.34 12.13 -21.10
CA TRP A 182 -15.26 11.88 -20.16
C TRP A 182 -15.70 12.09 -18.70
N SER A 183 -16.58 13.06 -18.45
CA SER A 183 -17.14 13.32 -17.12
C SER A 183 -18.02 12.16 -16.65
N ALA A 184 -18.86 11.60 -17.51
CA ALA A 184 -19.69 10.45 -17.19
C ALA A 184 -18.84 9.19 -16.88
N GLN A 185 -17.82 8.92 -17.70
CA GLN A 185 -16.91 7.79 -17.42
C GLN A 185 -16.15 7.99 -16.11
N LEU A 186 -15.67 9.21 -15.82
CA LEU A 186 -14.97 9.52 -14.59
C LEU A 186 -15.87 9.35 -13.36
N ALA A 187 -17.12 9.81 -13.45
CA ALA A 187 -18.11 9.67 -12.39
C ALA A 187 -18.44 8.21 -12.09
N ARG A 188 -18.65 7.40 -13.13
CA ARG A 188 -18.94 5.97 -13.00
C ARG A 188 -17.84 5.20 -12.26
N GLU A 189 -16.58 5.33 -12.72
CA GLU A 189 -15.46 4.66 -12.05
C GLU A 189 -15.22 5.25 -10.65
N GLY A 190 -15.44 6.56 -10.50
CA GLY A 190 -15.32 7.27 -9.22
C GLY A 190 -16.32 6.79 -8.18
N ALA A 191 -17.57 6.56 -8.55
CA ALA A 191 -18.61 6.06 -7.63
C ALA A 191 -18.27 4.67 -7.08
N TYR A 192 -17.83 3.76 -7.95
CA TYR A 192 -17.39 2.43 -7.53
C TYR A 192 -16.19 2.50 -6.55
N ILE A 193 -15.17 3.31 -6.88
CA ILE A 193 -13.97 3.47 -6.04
C ILE A 193 -14.34 4.08 -4.68
N ALA A 194 -15.21 5.11 -4.67
CA ALA A 194 -15.66 5.76 -3.44
C ALA A 194 -16.36 4.77 -2.50
N ARG A 195 -17.27 3.92 -3.03
CA ARG A 195 -17.94 2.86 -2.28
C ARG A 195 -16.91 1.88 -1.67
N SER A 196 -15.98 1.37 -2.48
CA SER A 196 -14.98 0.42 -2.00
C SER A 196 -14.10 1.02 -0.90
N ARG A 197 -13.69 2.30 -1.03
CA ARG A 197 -12.93 3.01 0.01
C ARG A 197 -13.74 3.18 1.29
N LYS A 198 -15.00 3.61 1.19
CA LYS A 198 -15.88 3.77 2.36
C LYS A 198 -16.06 2.44 3.09
N ARG A 199 -16.39 1.36 2.38
CA ARG A 199 -16.52 0.01 2.96
C ARG A 199 -15.24 -0.45 3.65
N TYR A 200 -14.09 -0.25 3.03
CA TYR A 200 -12.80 -0.60 3.64
C TYR A 200 -12.55 0.18 4.93
N ILE A 201 -12.81 1.49 4.94
CA ILE A 201 -12.65 2.35 6.11
C ILE A 201 -13.58 1.92 7.24
N ASP A 202 -14.86 1.64 6.94
CA ASP A 202 -15.82 1.17 7.93
C ASP A 202 -15.40 -0.18 8.54
N LYS A 203 -14.90 -1.08 7.70
CA LYS A 203 -14.37 -2.36 8.12
C LYS A 203 -13.09 -2.24 8.94
N ALA A 204 -12.21 -1.29 8.61
CA ALA A 204 -10.95 -1.06 9.31
C ALA A 204 -11.14 -0.41 10.69
N THR A 205 -12.14 0.44 10.84
CA THR A 205 -12.36 1.22 12.08
C THR A 205 -12.40 0.36 13.35
N PRO A 206 -13.20 -0.71 13.45
CA PRO A 206 -13.24 -1.54 14.66
C PRO A 206 -11.91 -2.25 14.94
N TYR A 207 -11.18 -2.70 13.91
CA TYR A 207 -9.86 -3.30 14.09
C TYR A 207 -8.83 -2.29 14.59
N VAL A 208 -8.83 -1.08 14.03
CA VAL A 208 -7.95 0.02 14.48
C VAL A 208 -8.26 0.38 15.91
N ALA A 209 -9.54 0.51 16.29
CA ALA A 209 -9.95 0.82 17.64
C ALA A 209 -9.51 -0.26 18.64
N ALA A 210 -9.72 -1.53 18.33
CA ALA A 210 -9.30 -2.65 19.16
C ALA A 210 -7.77 -2.69 19.36
N CYS A 211 -7.00 -2.63 18.27
CA CYS A 211 -5.54 -2.63 18.35
C CYS A 211 -4.99 -1.43 19.12
N PHE A 212 -5.58 -0.25 18.95
CA PHE A 212 -5.15 0.96 19.65
C PHE A 212 -5.47 0.91 21.14
N ALA A 213 -6.66 0.44 21.52
CA ALA A 213 -7.08 0.29 22.91
C ALA A 213 -6.15 -0.67 23.68
N GLU A 214 -5.82 -1.82 23.08
CA GLU A 214 -4.87 -2.79 23.66
C GLU A 214 -3.46 -2.21 23.87
N MET A 215 -3.03 -1.26 23.02
CA MET A 215 -1.72 -0.58 23.14
C MET A 215 -1.70 0.60 24.12
N THR A 216 -2.87 1.18 24.47
CA THR A 216 -2.94 2.46 25.19
C THR A 216 -3.74 2.38 26.50
N ASN A 217 -4.11 1.18 26.95
CA ASN A 217 -4.93 0.96 28.14
C ASN A 217 -6.30 1.67 28.08
N GLU A 218 -6.98 1.60 26.94
CA GLU A 218 -8.40 1.98 26.73
C GLU A 218 -8.77 3.45 27.00
N ARG A 219 -7.81 4.37 27.07
CA ARG A 219 -8.08 5.77 27.41
C ARG A 219 -8.57 6.62 26.25
N GLU A 220 -8.45 6.12 25.03
CA GLU A 220 -8.65 6.91 23.82
C GLU A 220 -9.30 6.07 22.74
N THR A 221 -10.20 6.69 21.97
CA THR A 221 -10.96 6.01 20.93
C THR A 221 -10.60 6.59 19.56
N PRO A 222 -9.88 5.83 18.71
CA PRO A 222 -9.65 6.21 17.32
C PRO A 222 -10.88 5.91 16.46
N SER A 223 -11.08 6.72 15.42
CA SER A 223 -12.04 6.45 14.35
C SER A 223 -11.48 6.89 13.01
N LEU A 224 -11.99 6.28 11.94
CA LEU A 224 -11.62 6.60 10.57
C LEU A 224 -12.83 7.16 9.86
N LEU A 225 -12.65 8.28 9.15
CA LEU A 225 -13.71 8.93 8.41
C LEU A 225 -13.35 9.00 6.91
N TYR A 226 -14.23 8.53 6.06
CA TYR A 226 -14.09 8.77 4.62
C TYR A 226 -14.59 10.17 4.29
N VAL A 227 -13.70 10.99 3.77
CA VAL A 227 -14.00 12.37 3.36
C VAL A 227 -13.97 12.43 1.85
N GLY A 228 -15.15 12.39 1.25
CA GLY A 228 -15.29 12.55 -0.19
C GLY A 228 -14.99 13.99 -0.65
N PRO A 229 -14.99 14.22 -1.96
CA PRO A 229 -14.67 15.52 -2.54
C PRO A 229 -15.63 16.63 -2.13
N ASN A 230 -16.74 16.26 -1.51
CA ASN A 230 -17.75 17.16 -0.96
C ASN A 230 -17.80 17.05 0.55
N LYS A 231 -16.91 17.74 1.24
CA LYS A 231 -16.79 17.72 2.71
C LYS A 231 -18.09 18.09 3.48
N SER A 232 -19.10 18.62 2.82
CA SER A 232 -20.29 19.21 3.46
C SER A 232 -21.59 18.43 3.27
N ALA A 233 -21.59 17.30 2.56
CA ALA A 233 -22.80 16.50 2.34
C ALA A 233 -22.61 15.08 2.86
N GLU A 234 -23.56 14.59 3.63
CA GLU A 234 -23.72 13.17 3.86
C GLU A 234 -24.07 12.51 2.52
N VAL A 235 -23.16 11.66 2.04
CA VAL A 235 -23.34 10.88 0.81
C VAL A 235 -23.46 9.43 1.20
N ASP A 236 -24.55 8.81 0.78
CA ASP A 236 -24.69 7.35 0.85
C ASP A 236 -23.88 6.71 -0.27
N TYR A 237 -22.64 6.30 0.03
CA TYR A 237 -21.76 5.66 -0.94
C TYR A 237 -22.18 4.24 -1.29
N GLU A 238 -23.15 3.63 -0.58
CA GLU A 238 -23.74 2.34 -0.97
C GLU A 238 -24.69 2.51 -2.16
N ASP A 239 -25.33 3.68 -2.29
CA ASP A 239 -26.02 4.09 -3.51
C ASP A 239 -25.01 4.53 -4.58
N VAL A 240 -24.52 3.54 -5.35
CA VAL A 240 -23.53 3.78 -6.42
C VAL A 240 -24.11 4.66 -7.53
N GLU A 241 -25.37 4.45 -7.90
CA GLU A 241 -26.02 5.22 -8.96
C GLU A 241 -26.24 6.67 -8.55
N GLY A 242 -26.71 6.92 -7.34
CA GLY A 242 -26.83 8.27 -6.78
C GLY A 242 -25.47 8.97 -6.63
N THR A 243 -24.43 8.24 -6.22
CA THR A 243 -23.05 8.75 -6.16
C THR A 243 -22.52 9.09 -7.56
N GLU A 244 -22.74 8.26 -8.57
CA GLU A 244 -22.37 8.52 -9.97
C GLU A 244 -23.05 9.79 -10.48
N HIS A 245 -24.37 9.92 -10.30
CA HIS A 245 -25.13 11.09 -10.70
C HIS A 245 -24.64 12.36 -9.99
N MET A 246 -24.35 12.31 -8.71
CA MET A 246 -23.82 13.42 -7.94
C MET A 246 -22.44 13.85 -8.47
N LEU A 247 -21.54 12.92 -8.71
CA LEU A 247 -20.20 13.21 -9.25
C LEU A 247 -20.29 13.80 -10.67
N TYR A 248 -21.10 13.19 -11.54
CA TYR A 248 -21.31 13.67 -12.91
C TYR A 248 -21.84 15.11 -12.93
N ARG A 249 -22.91 15.39 -12.18
CA ARG A 249 -23.49 16.73 -12.09
C ARG A 249 -22.45 17.77 -11.65
N ARG A 250 -21.65 17.46 -10.63
CA ARG A 250 -20.57 18.36 -10.16
C ARG A 250 -19.51 18.64 -11.20
N LEU A 251 -19.12 17.64 -11.96
CA LEU A 251 -18.17 17.81 -13.05
C LEU A 251 -18.73 18.73 -14.14
N CYS A 252 -20.01 18.57 -14.51
CA CYS A 252 -20.66 19.40 -15.53
C CYS A 252 -20.90 20.86 -15.06
N GLU A 253 -21.27 21.05 -13.80
CA GLU A 253 -21.53 22.39 -13.24
C GLU A 253 -20.26 23.25 -13.06
N ASN A 254 -19.06 22.66 -13.16
CA ASN A 254 -17.81 23.36 -12.84
C ASN A 254 -16.82 23.49 -14.00
N HIS A 255 -17.23 23.29 -15.24
CA HIS A 255 -16.36 23.29 -16.40
C HIS A 255 -15.52 24.58 -16.51
N GLU A 256 -16.14 25.76 -16.36
CA GLU A 256 -15.42 27.04 -16.46
C GLU A 256 -14.35 27.20 -15.35
N ARG A 257 -14.67 26.73 -14.12
CA ARG A 257 -13.70 26.77 -13.02
C ARG A 257 -12.55 25.82 -13.25
N GLU A 258 -12.82 24.67 -13.85
CA GLU A 258 -11.80 23.66 -14.18
C GLU A 258 -10.92 24.11 -15.35
N ILE A 259 -11.49 24.82 -16.36
CA ILE A 259 -10.72 25.44 -17.43
C ILE A 259 -9.76 26.48 -16.84
N ALA A 260 -10.25 27.36 -15.99
CA ALA A 260 -9.42 28.37 -15.32
C ALA A 260 -8.31 27.73 -14.44
N ALA A 261 -8.59 26.58 -13.82
CA ALA A 261 -7.62 25.83 -13.00
C ALA A 261 -6.68 24.92 -13.81
N GLY A 262 -6.98 24.65 -15.08
CA GLY A 262 -6.24 23.73 -15.94
C GLY A 262 -6.33 22.25 -15.54
N ALA A 263 -7.31 21.88 -14.70
CA ALA A 263 -7.41 20.53 -14.13
C ALA A 263 -8.81 20.21 -13.61
N THR A 264 -9.14 18.94 -13.54
CA THR A 264 -10.33 18.41 -12.86
C THR A 264 -10.28 18.69 -11.36
N LEU A 265 -11.29 19.36 -10.83
CA LEU A 265 -11.34 19.81 -9.44
C LEU A 265 -12.11 18.87 -8.52
N TYR A 266 -13.00 18.03 -9.06
CA TYR A 266 -13.89 17.14 -8.30
C TYR A 266 -13.69 15.68 -8.69
N GLY A 267 -13.76 14.77 -7.72
CA GLY A 267 -13.64 13.33 -7.91
C GLY A 267 -12.76 12.68 -6.85
N ILE A 268 -12.69 11.36 -6.90
CA ILE A 268 -12.02 10.52 -5.89
C ILE A 268 -10.50 10.76 -5.75
N HIS A 269 -9.89 11.42 -6.72
CA HIS A 269 -8.50 11.88 -6.63
C HIS A 269 -8.30 13.06 -5.66
N LYS A 270 -9.40 13.60 -5.10
CA LYS A 270 -9.43 14.64 -4.05
C LYS A 270 -9.94 14.13 -2.71
N ASP A 271 -10.33 12.86 -2.62
CA ASP A 271 -10.80 12.24 -1.39
C ASP A 271 -9.72 12.14 -0.31
N ASP A 272 -10.16 11.88 0.90
CA ASP A 272 -9.29 11.60 2.02
C ASP A 272 -9.86 10.51 2.94
N MET A 273 -8.99 9.96 3.79
CA MET A 273 -9.33 9.18 4.96
C MET A 273 -8.80 9.95 6.18
N GLU A 274 -9.67 10.63 6.89
CA GLU A 274 -9.28 11.31 8.12
C GLU A 274 -9.18 10.30 9.28
N VAL A 275 -8.06 10.39 10.02
CA VAL A 275 -7.84 9.61 11.24
C VAL A 275 -8.13 10.50 12.44
N MET A 276 -9.11 10.12 13.22
CA MET A 276 -9.55 10.85 14.41
C MET A 276 -9.09 10.14 15.67
N LEU A 277 -8.85 10.89 16.73
CA LEU A 277 -8.60 10.41 18.08
C LEU A 277 -9.43 11.25 19.05
N ASN A 278 -10.35 10.62 19.77
CA ASN A 278 -11.31 11.33 20.63
C ASN A 278 -11.99 12.49 19.89
N GLU A 279 -12.53 12.22 18.71
CA GLU A 279 -13.24 13.18 17.83
C GLU A 279 -12.38 14.35 17.32
N ARG A 280 -11.05 14.30 17.49
CA ARG A 280 -10.11 15.32 17.00
C ARG A 280 -9.21 14.74 15.93
N GLU A 281 -8.83 15.54 14.94
CA GLU A 281 -7.93 15.12 13.86
C GLU A 281 -6.56 14.71 14.44
N ALA A 282 -6.21 13.43 14.31
CA ALA A 282 -4.98 12.87 14.88
C ALA A 282 -3.70 13.52 14.29
N ARG A 283 -3.76 13.99 13.05
CA ARG A 283 -2.65 14.71 12.42
C ARG A 283 -2.23 15.95 13.21
N ILE A 284 -3.19 16.66 13.80
CA ILE A 284 -2.96 17.94 14.47
C ILE A 284 -2.77 17.73 15.97
N TYR A 285 -3.58 16.89 16.60
CA TYR A 285 -3.71 16.83 18.06
C TYR A 285 -3.05 15.62 18.71
N ALA A 286 -2.74 14.56 17.96
CA ALA A 286 -2.12 13.38 18.54
C ALA A 286 -0.62 13.59 18.80
N SER A 287 -0.14 13.12 19.94
CA SER A 287 1.29 13.05 20.26
C SER A 287 2.04 12.11 19.31
N GLN A 288 3.36 12.20 19.26
CA GLN A 288 4.16 11.30 18.41
C GLN A 288 3.94 9.82 18.74
N GLY A 289 3.83 9.48 20.05
CA GLY A 289 3.55 8.11 20.46
C GLY A 289 2.18 7.63 20.03
N GLN A 290 1.14 8.48 20.14
CA GLN A 290 -0.21 8.18 19.66
C GLN A 290 -0.23 8.00 18.12
N GLN A 291 0.46 8.86 17.38
CA GLN A 291 0.56 8.74 15.92
C GLN A 291 1.24 7.43 15.49
N ARG A 292 2.29 6.99 16.19
CA ARG A 292 2.93 5.68 15.96
C ARG A 292 1.98 4.53 16.26
N SER A 293 1.25 4.59 17.38
CA SER A 293 0.25 3.57 17.70
C SER A 293 -0.88 3.51 16.66
N LEU A 294 -1.37 4.67 16.19
CA LEU A 294 -2.39 4.74 15.14
C LEU A 294 -1.89 4.14 13.81
N ALA A 295 -0.66 4.49 13.39
CA ALA A 295 -0.08 3.94 12.17
C ALA A 295 0.10 2.41 12.26
N LEU A 296 0.57 1.91 13.41
CA LEU A 296 0.70 0.48 13.65
C LEU A 296 -0.68 -0.21 13.66
N SER A 297 -1.69 0.38 14.33
CA SER A 297 -3.06 -0.15 14.35
C SER A 297 -3.66 -0.25 12.95
N LEU A 298 -3.45 0.76 12.08
CA LEU A 298 -3.88 0.72 10.69
C LEU A 298 -3.25 -0.44 9.93
N LYS A 299 -1.96 -0.69 10.11
CA LYS A 299 -1.25 -1.76 9.41
C LYS A 299 -1.59 -3.16 9.95
N LEU A 300 -1.86 -3.29 11.24
CA LEU A 300 -2.37 -4.53 11.80
C LEU A 300 -3.81 -4.80 11.34
N ALA A 301 -4.66 -3.77 11.28
CA ALA A 301 -6.02 -3.86 10.74
C ALA A 301 -6.03 -4.30 9.26
N GLU A 302 -5.10 -3.80 8.45
CA GLU A 302 -4.91 -4.24 7.05
C GLU A 302 -4.67 -5.76 6.98
N GLY A 303 -3.86 -6.31 7.89
CA GLY A 303 -3.60 -7.75 7.97
C GLY A 303 -4.84 -8.56 8.38
N GLU A 304 -5.63 -8.07 9.35
CA GLU A 304 -6.86 -8.75 9.79
C GLU A 304 -7.94 -8.74 8.69
N ILE A 305 -8.11 -7.61 7.99
CA ILE A 305 -9.02 -7.50 6.86
C ILE A 305 -8.60 -8.46 5.74
N CYS A 306 -7.31 -8.52 5.43
CA CYS A 306 -6.79 -9.46 4.44
C CYS A 306 -7.10 -10.91 4.82
N ARG A 307 -6.94 -11.30 6.09
CA ARG A 307 -7.29 -12.64 6.58
C ARG A 307 -8.78 -12.91 6.42
N GLU A 308 -9.61 -11.96 6.80
CA GLU A 308 -11.08 -12.11 6.73
C GLU A 308 -11.56 -12.29 5.30
N ASP A 309 -11.07 -11.46 4.36
CA ASP A 309 -11.53 -11.44 2.97
C ASP A 309 -10.88 -12.53 2.09
N CYS A 310 -9.65 -12.94 2.43
CA CYS A 310 -8.87 -13.88 1.61
C CYS A 310 -8.66 -15.24 2.27
N GLY A 311 -9.11 -15.44 3.53
CA GLY A 311 -8.98 -16.68 4.27
C GLY A 311 -7.60 -16.94 4.86
N GLU A 312 -6.60 -16.07 4.63
CA GLU A 312 -5.23 -16.23 5.14
C GLU A 312 -4.57 -14.88 5.43
N TYR A 313 -3.68 -14.85 6.42
CA TYR A 313 -2.87 -13.66 6.69
C TYR A 313 -1.90 -13.36 5.56
N PRO A 314 -1.62 -12.07 5.29
CA PRO A 314 -0.51 -11.65 4.44
C PRO A 314 0.82 -11.92 5.15
N VAL A 315 1.93 -11.81 4.42
CA VAL A 315 3.27 -11.76 5.01
C VAL A 315 3.50 -10.36 5.60
N PHE A 316 3.89 -10.29 6.88
CA PHE A 316 4.19 -9.02 7.52
C PHE A 316 5.67 -8.66 7.34
N LEU A 317 5.92 -7.46 6.88
CA LEU A 317 7.26 -6.90 6.65
C LEU A 317 7.46 -5.71 7.58
N PHE A 318 8.38 -5.80 8.53
CA PHE A 318 8.68 -4.74 9.48
C PHE A 318 10.11 -4.23 9.28
N ASP A 319 10.25 -3.01 8.79
CA ASP A 319 11.55 -2.37 8.56
C ASP A 319 11.89 -1.46 9.74
N ASP A 320 12.82 -1.91 10.57
CA ASP A 320 13.34 -1.22 11.77
C ASP A 320 12.28 -0.72 12.77
N VAL A 321 11.11 -1.38 12.79
CA VAL A 321 9.95 -0.95 13.59
C VAL A 321 10.22 -1.05 15.08
N LEU A 322 10.96 -2.06 15.52
CA LEU A 322 11.19 -2.32 16.94
C LEU A 322 12.02 -1.21 17.60
N SER A 323 12.93 -0.55 16.87
CA SER A 323 13.72 0.56 17.39
C SER A 323 12.87 1.81 17.70
N GLU A 324 11.70 1.93 17.05
CA GLU A 324 10.80 3.08 17.16
C GLU A 324 9.73 2.93 18.26
N LEU A 325 9.61 1.73 18.84
CA LEU A 325 8.58 1.40 19.83
C LEU A 325 9.17 1.34 21.24
N ASP A 326 8.42 1.81 22.23
CA ASP A 326 8.70 1.55 23.64
C ASP A 326 8.44 0.07 24.03
N GLY A 327 8.84 -0.31 25.22
CA GLY A 327 8.77 -1.70 25.69
C GLY A 327 7.37 -2.31 25.63
N MET A 328 6.35 -1.54 26.00
CA MET A 328 4.96 -2.01 26.04
C MET A 328 4.42 -2.27 24.62
N ARG A 329 4.68 -1.35 23.69
CA ARG A 329 4.28 -1.50 22.28
C ARG A 329 5.06 -2.60 21.56
N LYS A 330 6.36 -2.78 21.89
CA LYS A 330 7.16 -3.92 21.39
C LYS A 330 6.54 -5.25 21.78
N GLU A 331 6.22 -5.40 23.08
CA GLU A 331 5.63 -6.63 23.60
C GLU A 331 4.27 -6.91 22.96
N TYR A 332 3.42 -5.89 22.88
CA TYR A 332 2.13 -5.99 22.19
C TYR A 332 2.28 -6.45 20.72
N LEU A 333 3.18 -5.80 19.97
CA LEU A 333 3.41 -6.17 18.57
C LEU A 333 3.84 -7.63 18.45
N LEU A 334 4.79 -8.07 19.27
CA LEU A 334 5.28 -9.44 19.25
C LEU A 334 4.21 -10.48 19.58
N GLN A 335 3.28 -10.15 20.50
CA GLN A 335 2.12 -11.00 20.79
C GLN A 335 1.14 -11.04 19.60
N LYS A 336 0.87 -9.91 18.96
CA LYS A 336 -0.06 -9.83 17.82
C LYS A 336 0.45 -10.52 16.55
N ILE A 337 1.75 -10.59 16.35
CA ILE A 337 2.35 -11.27 15.20
C ILE A 337 2.59 -12.76 15.45
N ALA A 338 2.39 -13.25 16.66
CA ALA A 338 2.55 -14.67 16.97
C ALA A 338 1.66 -15.56 16.08
N GLY A 339 2.24 -16.62 15.52
CA GLY A 339 1.56 -17.51 14.57
C GLY A 339 1.35 -16.96 13.16
N LYS A 340 1.89 -15.79 12.86
CA LYS A 340 1.90 -15.19 11.51
C LYS A 340 3.32 -15.23 10.96
N GLN A 341 3.47 -15.27 9.63
CA GLN A 341 4.80 -15.07 9.07
C GLN A 341 5.18 -13.61 9.08
N VAL A 342 6.33 -13.35 9.68
CA VAL A 342 6.93 -12.03 9.81
C VAL A 342 8.36 -12.06 9.30
N ILE A 343 8.74 -11.05 8.53
CA ILE A 343 10.13 -10.78 8.16
C ILE A 343 10.43 -9.37 8.67
N LEU A 344 11.31 -9.27 9.65
CA LEU A 344 11.65 -7.99 10.28
C LEU A 344 13.14 -7.70 10.17
N THR A 345 13.46 -6.41 10.08
CA THR A 345 14.84 -5.93 10.12
C THR A 345 15.14 -5.23 11.44
N THR A 346 16.36 -5.37 11.93
CA THR A 346 16.83 -4.67 13.13
C THR A 346 18.34 -4.50 13.11
N CYS A 347 18.82 -3.49 13.82
CA CYS A 347 20.25 -3.30 14.15
C CYS A 347 20.59 -3.80 15.55
N GLU A 348 19.59 -4.01 16.41
CA GLU A 348 19.75 -4.48 17.78
C GLU A 348 19.81 -6.01 17.81
N GLN A 349 20.63 -6.56 18.68
CA GLN A 349 20.65 -7.99 18.93
C GLN A 349 19.34 -8.38 19.62
N ILE A 350 18.55 -9.26 18.96
CA ILE A 350 17.29 -9.72 19.53
C ILE A 350 17.60 -10.82 20.55
N THR A 351 17.21 -10.58 21.79
CA THR A 351 17.29 -11.57 22.89
C THR A 351 16.06 -12.45 22.98
N GLN A 352 15.02 -12.15 22.19
CA GLN A 352 13.77 -12.91 22.19
C GLN A 352 13.84 -14.11 21.24
N LYS A 353 13.02 -15.14 21.53
CA LYS A 353 12.94 -16.34 20.74
C LYS A 353 12.48 -16.03 19.31
N THR A 354 13.36 -16.24 18.35
CA THR A 354 13.11 -16.08 16.91
C THR A 354 13.14 -17.45 16.25
N ASP A 355 12.31 -17.64 15.22
CA ASP A 355 12.29 -18.91 14.50
C ASP A 355 13.44 -19.01 13.50
N HIS A 356 13.91 -17.88 12.99
CA HIS A 356 14.99 -17.83 12.02
C HIS A 356 15.76 -16.48 12.11
N LEU A 357 17.07 -16.56 12.37
CA LEU A 357 17.96 -15.40 12.45
C LEU A 357 18.93 -15.38 11.26
N ILE A 358 18.99 -14.28 10.54
CA ILE A 358 19.80 -14.09 9.35
C ILE A 358 20.70 -12.87 9.55
N LEU A 359 22.01 -13.08 9.56
CA LEU A 359 23.01 -12.01 9.58
C LEU A 359 23.13 -11.40 8.19
N VAL A 360 23.07 -10.06 8.11
CA VAL A 360 23.21 -9.31 6.86
C VAL A 360 24.47 -8.44 6.93
N ASP A 361 25.39 -8.70 6.01
CA ASP A 361 26.65 -7.93 5.87
C ASP A 361 26.94 -7.63 4.40
N LYS A 362 27.06 -6.36 4.03
CA LYS A 362 27.39 -5.88 2.68
C LYS A 362 26.61 -6.56 1.55
N GLY A 363 25.30 -6.73 1.73
CA GLY A 363 24.43 -7.38 0.74
C GLY A 363 24.52 -8.90 0.71
N THR A 364 25.31 -9.53 1.61
CA THR A 364 25.33 -10.97 1.82
C THR A 364 24.49 -11.36 3.02
N PHE A 365 23.89 -12.56 2.96
CA PHE A 365 22.97 -13.07 3.95
C PHE A 365 23.43 -14.43 4.42
N ARG A 366 23.55 -14.61 5.74
CA ARG A 366 24.01 -15.87 6.36
C ARG A 366 23.03 -16.29 7.45
N GLU A 367 22.50 -17.48 7.32
CA GLU A 367 21.69 -18.10 8.38
C GLU A 367 22.57 -18.32 9.63
N MET A 368 22.09 -17.88 10.77
CA MET A 368 22.72 -18.11 12.06
C MET A 368 22.02 -19.32 12.68
N ASN A 369 22.74 -20.42 12.81
CA ASN A 369 22.22 -21.57 13.56
C ASN A 369 22.04 -21.17 15.02
N GLY A 370 20.80 -21.25 15.52
CA GLY A 370 20.45 -21.02 16.92
C GLY A 370 20.91 -22.17 17.83
#